data_7f22f8e36a6797b2f407ccb8e4e69853
#
_entry.id   7f22f8e36a6797b2f407ccb8e4e69853
#
_cell.length_a   1.000
_cell.length_b   1.000
_cell.length_c   1.000
_cell.angle_alpha   90.00
_cell.angle_beta   90.00
_cell.angle_gamma   90.00
#
_symmetry.space_group_name_H-M   'P 1'
#
loop_
_entity.id
_entity.type
_entity.pdbx_description
1 polymer ?
#
loop_
_entity_poly.entity_id
_entity_poly.type
_entity_poly.pdbx_seq_one_letter_code
_entity_poly.pdbx_strand_id
1 'polypeptide(L)'
;MPRPVIFDLFHTLVPGGDPERDRVVGEMALMVGVEPAALVEAYHATWRDRMTHWDAAETVRVLARRLGGAPTEEQVARAAAHRRALARRLLARVPPSTVAVLDALRADGHPIGLVSNATAETAEAWPSTGVARRFDVAVFSCDVRLAKPDPAIYRLAAERLGFEPADCVFVGDGADGELAGAAAVGMTVVRTTEHNDSDPAWAGRALTALGELPDLLREPARGR
;
A
#
# COMPACT_ATOMS: atom_id res chain seq x y z
N MET A 1 14.33 -22.63 8.13
CA MET A 1 13.94 -21.43 8.90
C MET A 1 12.67 -20.85 8.28
N PRO A 2 11.77 -20.25 9.07
CA PRO A 2 10.60 -19.58 8.54
C PRO A 2 11.01 -18.47 7.56
N ARG A 3 10.36 -18.43 6.41
CA ARG A 3 10.66 -17.44 5.34
C ARG A 3 10.06 -16.10 5.66
N PRO A 4 10.72 -14.96 5.40
CA PRO A 4 10.10 -13.65 5.52
C PRO A 4 8.90 -13.51 4.58
N VAL A 5 7.83 -12.87 5.07
CA VAL A 5 6.63 -12.58 4.27
C VAL A 5 6.46 -11.07 4.17
N ILE A 6 6.49 -10.55 2.96
CA ILE A 6 6.35 -9.12 2.66
C ILE A 6 4.99 -8.90 2.01
N PHE A 7 4.17 -8.06 2.61
CA PHE A 7 2.83 -7.76 2.14
C PHE A 7 2.75 -6.41 1.45
N ASP A 8 1.90 -6.31 0.44
CA ASP A 8 1.26 -5.07 0.07
C ASP A 8 0.19 -4.69 1.12
N LEU A 9 -0.35 -3.48 1.06
CA LEU A 9 -1.30 -2.95 2.04
C LEU A 9 -2.74 -2.94 1.54
N PHE A 10 -3.04 -2.05 0.57
CA PHE A 10 -4.41 -1.86 0.10
C PHE A 10 -4.82 -2.96 -0.88
N HIS A 11 -6.06 -3.42 -0.77
CA HIS A 11 -6.58 -4.58 -1.48
C HIS A 11 -5.91 -5.93 -1.12
N THR A 12 -4.89 -5.90 -0.26
CA THR A 12 -4.19 -7.08 0.25
C THR A 12 -4.52 -7.31 1.73
N LEU A 13 -4.13 -6.40 2.61
CA LEU A 13 -4.37 -6.48 4.06
C LEU A 13 -5.61 -5.71 4.50
N VAL A 14 -5.97 -4.68 3.74
CA VAL A 14 -7.17 -3.86 3.96
C VAL A 14 -7.94 -3.71 2.67
N PRO A 15 -9.28 -3.67 2.70
CA PRO A 15 -10.07 -3.32 1.53
C PRO A 15 -9.65 -1.96 0.97
N GLY A 16 -9.71 -1.80 -0.35
CA GLY A 16 -9.49 -0.50 -0.99
C GLY A 16 -10.53 0.53 -0.60
N GLY A 17 -10.28 1.77 -0.99
CA GLY A 17 -11.18 2.88 -0.68
C GLY A 17 -11.35 3.85 -1.84
N ASP A 18 -11.26 3.38 -3.08
CA ASP A 18 -11.21 4.25 -4.26
C ASP A 18 -12.43 5.16 -4.41
N PRO A 19 -13.68 4.70 -4.29
CA PRO A 19 -14.84 5.59 -4.37
C PRO A 19 -14.88 6.62 -3.23
N GLU A 20 -14.46 6.25 -2.02
CA GLU A 20 -14.38 7.18 -0.89
C GLU A 20 -13.23 8.17 -1.07
N ARG A 21 -12.13 7.74 -1.67
CA ARG A 21 -10.99 8.62 -2.02
C ARG A 21 -11.43 9.70 -2.99
N ASP A 22 -12.11 9.32 -4.07
CA ASP A 22 -12.58 10.28 -5.09
C ASP A 22 -13.57 11.27 -4.51
N ARG A 23 -14.49 10.81 -3.67
CA ARG A 23 -15.43 11.70 -2.96
C ARG A 23 -14.69 12.70 -2.08
N VAL A 24 -13.71 12.24 -1.29
CA VAL A 24 -12.92 13.12 -0.41
C VAL A 24 -12.09 14.12 -1.21
N VAL A 25 -11.51 13.71 -2.34
CA VAL A 25 -10.77 14.62 -3.23
C VAL A 25 -11.72 15.66 -3.85
N GLY A 26 -12.93 15.27 -4.25
CA GLY A 26 -13.96 16.20 -4.70
C GLY A 26 -14.38 17.20 -3.62
N GLU A 27 -14.51 16.78 -2.36
CA GLU A 27 -14.77 17.67 -1.22
C GLU A 27 -13.60 18.64 -0.96
N MET A 28 -12.36 18.18 -1.13
CA MET A 28 -11.17 19.05 -1.06
C MET A 28 -11.18 20.14 -2.14
N ALA A 29 -11.65 19.81 -3.35
CA ALA A 29 -11.77 20.77 -4.44
C ALA A 29 -12.63 21.98 -4.04
N LEU A 30 -13.77 21.73 -3.38
CA LEU A 30 -14.64 22.79 -2.86
C LEU A 30 -13.94 23.65 -1.80
N MET A 31 -13.07 23.07 -1.00
CA MET A 31 -12.30 23.80 0.03
C MET A 31 -11.28 24.77 -0.57
N VAL A 32 -10.73 24.41 -1.74
CA VAL A 32 -9.65 25.18 -2.40
C VAL A 32 -10.14 25.96 -3.63
N GLY A 33 -11.43 25.93 -3.91
CA GLY A 33 -12.07 26.77 -4.93
C GLY A 33 -11.79 26.31 -6.37
N VAL A 34 -11.69 25.00 -6.62
CA VAL A 34 -11.52 24.42 -7.96
C VAL A 34 -12.65 23.44 -8.27
N GLU A 35 -12.78 23.06 -9.55
CA GLU A 35 -13.82 22.13 -10.00
C GLU A 35 -13.54 20.71 -9.49
N PRO A 36 -14.51 20.01 -8.85
CA PRO A 36 -14.31 18.71 -8.23
C PRO A 36 -13.82 17.60 -9.16
N ALA A 37 -14.45 17.44 -10.34
CA ALA A 37 -14.04 16.39 -11.28
C ALA A 37 -12.64 16.62 -11.82
N ALA A 38 -12.26 17.88 -12.10
CA ALA A 38 -10.91 18.24 -12.54
C ALA A 38 -9.86 17.94 -11.47
N LEU A 39 -10.16 18.17 -10.19
CA LEU A 39 -9.23 17.83 -9.11
C LEU A 39 -9.08 16.32 -8.97
N VAL A 40 -10.16 15.54 -9.07
CA VAL A 40 -10.11 14.07 -9.03
C VAL A 40 -9.25 13.53 -10.18
N GLU A 41 -9.46 14.01 -11.41
CA GLU A 41 -8.65 13.63 -12.57
C GLU A 41 -7.18 13.98 -12.39
N ALA A 42 -6.86 15.20 -11.99
CA ALA A 42 -5.49 15.65 -11.73
C ALA A 42 -4.85 14.86 -10.56
N TYR A 43 -5.65 14.47 -9.57
CA TYR A 43 -5.22 13.64 -8.47
C TYR A 43 -4.82 12.24 -8.97
N HIS A 44 -5.60 11.59 -9.81
CA HIS A 44 -5.25 10.30 -10.40
C HIS A 44 -4.01 10.41 -11.29
N ALA A 45 -3.94 11.40 -12.16
CA ALA A 45 -2.81 11.61 -13.08
C ALA A 45 -1.47 11.82 -12.39
N THR A 46 -1.45 12.25 -11.13
CA THR A 46 -0.23 12.56 -10.36
C THR A 46 0.07 11.54 -9.26
N TRP A 47 -0.45 10.31 -9.39
CA TRP A 47 -0.29 9.30 -8.34
C TRP A 47 1.18 9.07 -7.96
N ARG A 48 2.09 9.03 -8.96
CA ARG A 48 3.52 8.78 -8.73
C ARG A 48 4.18 9.90 -7.92
N ASP A 49 3.91 11.16 -8.25
CA ASP A 49 4.46 12.32 -7.52
C ASP A 49 3.99 12.30 -6.06
N ARG A 50 2.71 12.01 -5.83
CA ARG A 50 2.11 11.94 -4.50
C ARG A 50 2.65 10.78 -3.65
N MET A 51 3.01 9.68 -4.29
CA MET A 51 3.53 8.50 -3.60
C MET A 51 5.05 8.50 -3.44
N THR A 52 5.75 9.51 -3.98
CA THR A 52 7.22 9.54 -3.91
C THR A 52 7.80 10.89 -3.50
N HIS A 53 7.07 12.00 -3.68
CA HIS A 53 7.65 13.34 -3.53
C HIS A 53 6.77 14.30 -2.72
N TRP A 54 5.43 14.26 -2.88
CA TRP A 54 4.56 15.28 -2.30
C TRP A 54 3.89 14.78 -1.03
N ASP A 55 3.90 15.62 0.00
CA ASP A 55 3.03 15.41 1.14
C ASP A 55 1.59 15.87 0.85
N ALA A 56 0.68 15.69 1.82
CA ALA A 56 -0.72 16.02 1.64
C ALA A 56 -0.96 17.51 1.36
N ALA A 57 -0.22 18.41 2.00
CA ALA A 57 -0.36 19.86 1.81
C ALA A 57 0.21 20.30 0.46
N GLU A 58 1.37 19.76 0.08
CA GLU A 58 1.98 20.03 -1.23
C GLU A 58 1.09 19.50 -2.36
N THR A 59 0.53 18.30 -2.23
CA THR A 59 -0.45 17.76 -3.17
C THR A 59 -1.60 18.73 -3.41
N VAL A 60 -2.23 19.21 -2.34
CA VAL A 60 -3.34 20.17 -2.42
C VAL A 60 -2.90 21.46 -3.12
N ARG A 61 -1.76 22.02 -2.68
CA ARG A 61 -1.24 23.29 -3.21
C ARG A 61 -0.91 23.22 -4.69
N VAL A 62 -0.19 22.18 -5.10
CA VAL A 62 0.21 21.97 -6.50
C VAL A 62 -1.00 21.76 -7.39
N LEU A 63 -1.91 20.87 -7.01
CA LEU A 63 -3.06 20.54 -7.85
C LEU A 63 -4.04 21.71 -7.96
N ALA A 64 -4.33 22.40 -6.86
CA ALA A 64 -5.19 23.59 -6.92
C ALA A 64 -4.61 24.68 -7.84
N ARG A 65 -3.31 24.97 -7.75
CA ARG A 65 -2.64 25.94 -8.61
C ARG A 65 -2.65 25.53 -10.10
N ARG A 66 -2.42 24.26 -10.39
CA ARG A 66 -2.50 23.73 -11.79
C ARG A 66 -3.88 23.91 -12.40
N LEU A 67 -4.93 23.91 -11.56
CA LEU A 67 -6.31 24.11 -11.98
C LEU A 67 -6.78 25.59 -11.88
N GLY A 68 -5.84 26.54 -11.73
CA GLY A 68 -6.13 27.97 -11.67
C GLY A 68 -6.62 28.47 -10.31
N GLY A 69 -6.63 27.63 -9.28
CA GLY A 69 -6.98 28.03 -7.91
C GLY A 69 -5.84 28.76 -7.23
N ALA A 70 -6.17 29.59 -6.24
CA ALA A 70 -5.21 30.31 -5.39
C ALA A 70 -5.59 30.12 -3.91
N PRO A 71 -5.52 28.87 -3.38
CA PRO A 71 -5.95 28.62 -2.01
C PRO A 71 -5.06 29.31 -0.99
N THR A 72 -5.65 29.77 0.10
CA THR A 72 -4.91 30.21 1.27
C THR A 72 -4.27 29.01 1.98
N GLU A 73 -3.24 29.24 2.79
CA GLU A 73 -2.60 28.17 3.58
C GLU A 73 -3.59 27.50 4.56
N GLU A 74 -4.58 28.23 5.06
CA GLU A 74 -5.65 27.67 5.90
C GLU A 74 -6.52 26.68 5.10
N GLN A 75 -6.90 27.03 3.86
CA GLN A 75 -7.65 26.13 2.97
C GLN A 75 -6.83 24.88 2.63
N VAL A 76 -5.54 25.04 2.32
CA VAL A 76 -4.60 23.94 2.08
C VAL A 76 -4.53 23.01 3.30
N ALA A 77 -4.31 23.57 4.49
CA ALA A 77 -4.20 22.80 5.73
C ALA A 77 -5.49 22.01 6.03
N ARG A 78 -6.67 22.63 5.81
CA ARG A 78 -7.97 22.00 6.01
C ARG A 78 -8.20 20.84 5.03
N ALA A 79 -7.91 21.04 3.75
CA ALA A 79 -8.03 20.00 2.74
C ALA A 79 -7.04 18.83 3.01
N ALA A 80 -5.79 19.13 3.38
CA ALA A 80 -4.82 18.11 3.77
C ALA A 80 -5.25 17.33 5.01
N ALA A 81 -5.83 18.01 6.02
CA ALA A 81 -6.37 17.34 7.21
C ALA A 81 -7.53 16.39 6.85
N HIS A 82 -8.35 16.75 5.84
CA HIS A 82 -9.43 15.90 5.35
C HIS A 82 -8.89 14.60 4.74
N ARG A 83 -7.79 14.67 3.97
CA ARG A 83 -7.08 13.49 3.44
C ARG A 83 -6.48 12.63 4.56
N ARG A 84 -5.82 13.24 5.56
CA ARG A 84 -5.29 12.50 6.72
C ARG A 84 -6.39 11.76 7.49
N ALA A 85 -7.57 12.38 7.61
CA ALA A 85 -8.73 11.72 8.24
C ALA A 85 -9.20 10.50 7.44
N LEU A 86 -9.19 10.57 6.11
CA LEU A 86 -9.50 9.40 5.26
C LEU A 86 -8.47 8.29 5.45
N ALA A 87 -7.17 8.59 5.42
CA ALA A 87 -6.13 7.58 5.60
C ALA A 87 -6.32 6.80 6.91
N ARG A 88 -6.58 7.51 8.02
CA ARG A 88 -6.89 6.87 9.31
C ARG A 88 -8.13 5.97 9.25
N ARG A 89 -9.22 6.42 8.58
CA ARG A 89 -10.44 5.60 8.44
C ARG A 89 -10.22 4.36 7.61
N LEU A 90 -9.46 4.45 6.50
CA LEU A 90 -9.16 3.30 5.66
C LEU A 90 -8.31 2.27 6.41
N LEU A 91 -7.26 2.72 7.08
CA LEU A 91 -6.38 1.85 7.87
C LEU A 91 -7.08 1.24 9.11
N ALA A 92 -8.15 1.83 9.59
CA ALA A 92 -8.96 1.25 10.66
C ALA A 92 -9.82 0.05 10.20
N ARG A 93 -9.90 -0.21 8.89
CA ARG A 93 -10.73 -1.28 8.29
C ARG A 93 -10.01 -2.63 8.16
N VAL A 94 -8.86 -2.80 8.81
CA VAL A 94 -8.18 -4.11 8.80
C VAL A 94 -9.14 -5.18 9.33
N PRO A 95 -9.44 -6.22 8.52
CA PRO A 95 -10.35 -7.28 8.94
C PRO A 95 -9.77 -8.11 10.09
N PRO A 96 -10.60 -8.64 10.99
CA PRO A 96 -10.13 -9.59 12.01
C PRO A 96 -9.46 -10.84 11.43
N SER A 97 -9.86 -11.29 10.24
CA SER A 97 -9.23 -12.38 9.49
C SER A 97 -7.77 -12.06 9.16
N THR A 98 -7.49 -10.85 8.67
CA THR A 98 -6.13 -10.38 8.41
C THR A 98 -5.28 -10.37 9.68
N VAL A 99 -5.85 -9.88 10.79
CA VAL A 99 -5.15 -9.90 12.09
C VAL A 99 -4.79 -11.31 12.51
N ALA A 100 -5.71 -12.27 12.36
CA ALA A 100 -5.49 -13.68 12.71
C ALA A 100 -4.38 -14.31 11.84
N VAL A 101 -4.31 -14.00 10.55
CA VAL A 101 -3.24 -14.45 9.65
C VAL A 101 -1.88 -13.91 10.10
N LEU A 102 -1.78 -12.62 10.38
CA LEU A 102 -0.52 -12.01 10.85
C LEU A 102 -0.07 -12.62 12.18
N ASP A 103 -1.00 -12.87 13.11
CA ASP A 103 -0.69 -13.51 14.40
C ASP A 103 -0.24 -14.97 14.21
N ALA A 104 -0.85 -15.72 13.30
CA ALA A 104 -0.45 -17.09 12.96
C ALA A 104 0.96 -17.14 12.37
N LEU A 105 1.27 -16.26 11.39
CA LEU A 105 2.60 -16.17 10.78
C LEU A 105 3.68 -15.82 11.82
N ARG A 106 3.40 -14.90 12.73
CA ARG A 106 4.33 -14.58 13.82
C ARG A 106 4.52 -15.74 14.79
N ALA A 107 3.46 -16.48 15.12
CA ALA A 107 3.54 -17.67 15.96
C ALA A 107 4.39 -18.78 15.30
N ASP A 108 4.34 -18.90 13.97
CA ASP A 108 5.19 -19.80 13.19
C ASP A 108 6.63 -19.27 12.99
N GLY A 109 6.92 -18.07 13.51
CA GLY A 109 8.25 -17.45 13.48
C GLY A 109 8.61 -16.75 12.16
N HIS A 110 7.66 -16.47 11.28
CA HIS A 110 7.91 -15.72 10.05
C HIS A 110 8.18 -14.24 10.36
N PRO A 111 9.32 -13.67 9.90
CA PRO A 111 9.49 -12.22 9.85
C PRO A 111 8.46 -11.60 8.89
N ILE A 112 7.86 -10.46 9.28
CA ILE A 112 6.79 -9.83 8.50
C ILE A 112 7.20 -8.42 8.07
N GLY A 113 7.18 -8.17 6.76
CA GLY A 113 7.41 -6.87 6.16
C GLY A 113 6.17 -6.31 5.46
N LEU A 114 6.17 -4.99 5.26
CA LEU A 114 5.21 -4.26 4.45
C LEU A 114 5.94 -3.47 3.38
N VAL A 115 5.44 -3.51 2.14
CA VAL A 115 5.85 -2.61 1.04
C VAL A 115 4.60 -2.03 0.40
N SER A 116 4.40 -0.74 0.53
CA SER A 116 3.19 -0.09 0.00
C SER A 116 3.51 1.13 -0.87
N ASN A 117 2.88 1.20 -2.04
CA ASN A 117 2.75 2.45 -2.79
C ASN A 117 1.73 3.33 -2.04
N ALA A 118 2.23 4.25 -1.24
CA ALA A 118 1.42 5.01 -0.30
C ALA A 118 1.79 6.50 -0.28
N THR A 119 0.78 7.32 -0.06
CA THR A 119 0.95 8.75 0.21
C THR A 119 1.39 9.00 1.66
N ALA A 120 2.00 10.16 1.92
CA ALA A 120 2.54 10.52 3.22
C ALA A 120 1.53 10.38 4.37
N GLU A 121 0.26 10.75 4.15
CA GLU A 121 -0.79 10.62 5.17
C GLU A 121 -1.10 9.16 5.55
N THR A 122 -0.84 8.19 4.67
CA THR A 122 -0.94 6.76 4.99
C THR A 122 0.23 6.32 5.87
N ALA A 123 1.45 6.71 5.52
CA ALA A 123 2.64 6.42 6.31
C ALA A 123 2.57 7.07 7.71
N GLU A 124 2.12 8.34 7.79
CA GLU A 124 1.88 9.06 9.05
C GLU A 124 0.86 8.35 9.97
N ALA A 125 -0.19 7.77 9.38
CA ALA A 125 -1.25 7.11 10.15
C ALA A 125 -0.89 5.67 10.56
N TRP A 126 0.01 5.00 9.84
CA TRP A 126 0.37 3.60 10.03
C TRP A 126 0.75 3.22 11.47
N PRO A 127 1.65 3.94 12.18
CA PRO A 127 2.08 3.55 13.52
C PRO A 127 0.94 3.47 14.55
N SER A 128 -0.16 4.19 14.29
CA SER A 128 -1.34 4.20 15.18
C SER A 128 -2.32 3.05 14.89
N THR A 129 -2.07 2.23 13.88
CA THR A 129 -2.94 1.09 13.54
C THR A 129 -2.71 -0.08 14.50
N GLY A 130 -3.78 -0.85 14.78
CA GLY A 130 -3.69 -2.03 15.64
C GLY A 130 -2.79 -3.14 15.10
N VAL A 131 -2.43 -3.09 13.80
CA VAL A 131 -1.62 -4.12 13.13
C VAL A 131 -0.15 -3.75 12.97
N ALA A 132 0.22 -2.47 13.04
CA ALA A 132 1.59 -2.00 12.80
C ALA A 132 2.63 -2.76 13.64
N ARG A 133 2.31 -3.07 14.90
CA ARG A 133 3.19 -3.81 15.82
C ARG A 133 3.49 -5.27 15.41
N ARG A 134 2.77 -5.79 14.41
CA ARG A 134 2.95 -7.15 13.87
C ARG A 134 4.00 -7.21 12.78
N PHE A 135 4.41 -6.06 12.30
CA PHE A 135 5.41 -5.91 11.24
C PHE A 135 6.77 -5.58 11.84
N ASP A 136 7.78 -6.29 11.36
CA ASP A 136 9.17 -6.04 11.74
C ASP A 136 9.75 -4.87 10.92
N VAL A 137 9.25 -4.70 9.68
CA VAL A 137 9.63 -3.63 8.76
C VAL A 137 8.40 -3.11 8.03
N ALA A 138 8.30 -1.80 7.83
CA ALA A 138 7.35 -1.16 6.92
C ALA A 138 8.10 -0.20 5.98
N VAL A 139 7.90 -0.35 4.68
CA VAL A 139 8.47 0.48 3.63
C VAL A 139 7.35 1.15 2.86
N PHE A 140 7.24 2.46 2.97
CA PHE A 140 6.30 3.29 2.23
C PHE A 140 7.02 4.04 1.13
N SER A 141 6.46 4.03 -0.07
CA SER A 141 7.06 4.68 -1.24
C SER A 141 7.35 6.17 -1.02
N CYS A 142 6.49 6.88 -0.30
CA CYS A 142 6.66 8.30 0.03
C CYS A 142 7.89 8.57 0.90
N ASP A 143 8.26 7.63 1.79
CA ASP A 143 9.40 7.80 2.69
C ASP A 143 10.74 7.52 2.00
N VAL A 144 10.74 6.57 1.06
CA VAL A 144 11.96 6.10 0.41
C VAL A 144 12.13 6.61 -1.02
N ARG A 145 11.12 7.29 -1.58
CA ARG A 145 11.07 7.80 -2.96
C ARG A 145 11.23 6.72 -4.03
N LEU A 146 10.89 5.50 -3.68
CA LEU A 146 10.84 4.34 -4.56
C LEU A 146 9.40 3.82 -4.56
N ALA A 147 8.88 3.41 -5.71
CA ALA A 147 7.53 2.86 -5.82
C ALA A 147 7.56 1.53 -6.56
N LYS A 148 6.72 0.59 -6.14
CA LYS A 148 6.46 -0.63 -6.91
C LYS A 148 6.01 -0.23 -8.35
N PRO A 149 6.44 -0.90 -9.40
CA PRO A 149 7.20 -2.15 -9.44
C PRO A 149 8.74 -1.99 -9.47
N ASP A 150 9.32 -0.84 -9.08
CA ASP A 150 10.76 -0.65 -9.07
C ASP A 150 11.44 -1.75 -8.22
N PRO A 151 12.40 -2.52 -8.77
CA PRO A 151 13.13 -3.55 -8.04
C PRO A 151 13.79 -3.08 -6.75
N ALA A 152 14.16 -1.80 -6.66
CA ALA A 152 14.87 -1.26 -5.51
C ALA A 152 14.01 -1.28 -4.23
N ILE A 153 12.70 -1.08 -4.33
CA ILE A 153 11.84 -1.06 -3.12
C ILE A 153 11.72 -2.45 -2.48
N TYR A 154 11.68 -3.52 -3.29
CA TYR A 154 11.61 -4.89 -2.80
C TYR A 154 12.94 -5.31 -2.15
N ARG A 155 14.08 -4.98 -2.81
CA ARG A 155 15.41 -5.23 -2.24
C ARG A 155 15.59 -4.51 -0.91
N LEU A 156 15.18 -3.24 -0.83
CA LEU A 156 15.24 -2.47 0.42
C LEU A 156 14.43 -3.12 1.55
N ALA A 157 13.24 -3.64 1.25
CA ALA A 157 12.42 -4.32 2.26
C ALA A 157 13.07 -5.62 2.74
N ALA A 158 13.60 -6.43 1.83
CA ALA A 158 14.32 -7.66 2.16
C ALA A 158 15.58 -7.37 2.99
N GLU A 159 16.39 -6.39 2.57
CA GLU A 159 17.59 -5.92 3.29
C GLU A 159 17.27 -5.48 4.72
N ARG A 160 16.20 -4.67 4.90
CA ARG A 160 15.77 -4.21 6.23
C ARG A 160 15.29 -5.35 7.13
N LEU A 161 14.76 -6.43 6.55
CA LEU A 161 14.42 -7.66 7.26
C LEU A 161 15.66 -8.53 7.55
N GLY A 162 16.81 -8.27 6.91
CA GLY A 162 18.03 -9.06 7.03
C GLY A 162 18.08 -10.32 6.15
N PHE A 163 17.36 -10.31 5.01
CA PHE A 163 17.27 -11.46 4.12
C PHE A 163 17.54 -11.08 2.66
N GLU A 164 17.91 -12.09 1.86
CA GLU A 164 17.96 -11.93 0.41
C GLU A 164 16.55 -11.99 -0.19
N PRO A 165 16.28 -11.26 -1.28
CA PRO A 165 14.97 -11.30 -1.93
C PRO A 165 14.48 -12.71 -2.28
N ALA A 166 15.40 -13.60 -2.69
CA ALA A 166 15.08 -14.99 -3.05
C ALA A 166 14.55 -15.83 -1.88
N ASP A 167 14.83 -15.44 -0.65
CA ASP A 167 14.33 -16.09 0.56
C ASP A 167 12.95 -15.60 0.96
N CYS A 168 12.51 -14.46 0.42
CA CYS A 168 11.27 -13.79 0.78
C CYS A 168 10.06 -14.30 -0.03
N VAL A 169 8.90 -14.18 0.57
CA VAL A 169 7.59 -14.34 -0.09
C VAL A 169 6.95 -12.96 -0.17
N PHE A 170 6.52 -12.55 -1.36
CA PHE A 170 5.72 -11.33 -1.55
C PHE A 170 4.25 -11.69 -1.75
N VAL A 171 3.36 -11.00 -1.07
CA VAL A 171 1.90 -11.19 -1.15
C VAL A 171 1.24 -9.86 -1.52
N GLY A 172 0.48 -9.86 -2.62
CA GLY A 172 -0.22 -8.67 -3.12
C GLY A 172 -1.39 -9.00 -4.02
N ASP A 173 -2.22 -8.00 -4.35
CA ASP A 173 -3.39 -8.15 -5.25
C ASP A 173 -3.05 -8.00 -6.74
N GLY A 174 -1.84 -7.50 -7.04
CA GLY A 174 -1.33 -7.32 -8.40
C GLY A 174 -1.40 -5.90 -8.96
N ALA A 175 -1.85 -4.93 -8.16
CA ALA A 175 -1.88 -3.54 -8.61
C ALA A 175 -0.50 -3.04 -9.06
N ASP A 176 -0.48 -2.12 -10.02
CA ASP A 176 0.73 -1.43 -10.51
C ASP A 176 1.87 -2.37 -10.98
N GLY A 177 1.56 -3.63 -11.34
CA GLY A 177 2.57 -4.60 -11.77
C GLY A 177 3.46 -5.13 -10.65
N GLU A 178 3.03 -5.01 -9.40
CA GLU A 178 3.81 -5.35 -8.22
C GLU A 178 4.25 -6.82 -8.16
N LEU A 179 3.41 -7.76 -8.64
CA LEU A 179 3.75 -9.17 -8.64
C LEU A 179 4.94 -9.46 -9.56
N ALA A 180 4.92 -8.87 -10.76
CA ALA A 180 6.02 -8.98 -11.70
C ALA A 180 7.31 -8.31 -11.15
N GLY A 181 7.18 -7.15 -10.49
CA GLY A 181 8.29 -6.46 -9.84
C GLY A 181 8.95 -7.29 -8.74
N ALA A 182 8.16 -7.94 -7.89
CA ALA A 182 8.65 -8.83 -6.84
C ALA A 182 9.31 -10.10 -7.43
N ALA A 183 8.70 -10.70 -8.46
CA ALA A 183 9.27 -11.85 -9.15
C ALA A 183 10.60 -11.51 -9.83
N ALA A 184 10.75 -10.33 -10.40
CA ALA A 184 11.97 -9.87 -11.07
C ALA A 184 13.19 -9.77 -10.13
N VAL A 185 12.99 -9.62 -8.82
CA VAL A 185 14.06 -9.66 -7.82
C VAL A 185 14.25 -11.05 -7.20
N GLY A 186 13.54 -12.07 -7.68
CA GLY A 186 13.65 -13.46 -7.24
C GLY A 186 12.77 -13.85 -6.06
N MET A 187 11.87 -13.01 -5.59
CA MET A 187 10.93 -13.36 -4.53
C MET A 187 9.96 -14.47 -5.00
N THR A 188 9.52 -15.31 -4.08
CA THR A 188 8.34 -16.16 -4.31
C THR A 188 7.10 -15.28 -4.21
N VAL A 189 6.25 -15.29 -5.24
CA VAL A 189 5.11 -14.39 -5.32
C VAL A 189 3.81 -15.14 -5.16
N VAL A 190 2.92 -14.60 -4.34
CA VAL A 190 1.57 -15.10 -4.10
C VAL A 190 0.59 -13.95 -4.34
N ARG A 191 -0.34 -14.12 -5.28
CA ARG A 191 -1.45 -13.19 -5.48
C ARG A 191 -2.56 -13.50 -4.50
N THR A 192 -3.19 -12.47 -3.93
CA THR A 192 -4.46 -12.60 -3.21
C THR A 192 -5.59 -11.91 -3.98
N THR A 193 -6.77 -12.52 -3.99
CA THR A 193 -7.98 -11.95 -4.61
C THR A 193 -9.07 -11.66 -3.58
N GLU A 194 -8.73 -11.68 -2.28
CA GLU A 194 -9.71 -11.52 -1.19
C GLU A 194 -10.48 -10.20 -1.26
N HIS A 195 -9.79 -9.10 -1.58
CA HIS A 195 -10.40 -7.78 -1.64
C HIS A 195 -10.52 -7.23 -3.06
N ASN A 196 -9.62 -7.62 -3.94
CA ASN A 196 -9.59 -7.22 -5.34
C ASN A 196 -8.70 -8.17 -6.15
N ASP A 197 -8.91 -8.24 -7.46
CA ASP A 197 -8.07 -8.94 -8.42
C ASP A 197 -7.56 -7.94 -9.45
N SER A 198 -6.41 -7.34 -9.16
CA SER A 198 -5.82 -6.29 -10.01
C SER A 198 -4.96 -6.85 -11.15
N ASP A 199 -4.56 -8.13 -11.09
CA ASP A 199 -3.78 -8.80 -12.14
C ASP A 199 -4.34 -10.22 -12.43
N PRO A 200 -5.52 -10.33 -13.07
CA PRO A 200 -6.11 -11.62 -13.38
C PRO A 200 -5.28 -12.45 -14.38
N ALA A 201 -4.32 -11.84 -15.06
CA ALA A 201 -3.40 -12.53 -15.98
C ALA A 201 -2.22 -13.20 -15.27
N TRP A 202 -2.01 -12.94 -13.98
CA TRP A 202 -0.94 -13.56 -13.22
C TRP A 202 -1.10 -15.07 -13.15
N ALA A 203 -0.16 -15.79 -13.74
CA ALA A 203 -0.18 -17.26 -13.82
C ALA A 203 0.49 -17.97 -12.63
N GLY A 204 1.01 -17.22 -11.63
CA GLY A 204 1.62 -17.77 -10.44
C GLY A 204 0.62 -18.24 -9.39
N ARG A 205 1.11 -18.53 -8.18
CA ARG A 205 0.23 -18.93 -7.07
C ARG A 205 -0.75 -17.81 -6.71
N ALA A 206 -2.01 -18.22 -6.46
CA ALA A 206 -3.06 -17.31 -6.02
C ALA A 206 -3.83 -17.91 -4.85
N LEU A 207 -4.33 -17.03 -3.98
CA LEU A 207 -5.20 -17.32 -2.84
C LEU A 207 -6.51 -16.55 -3.02
N THR A 208 -7.62 -17.17 -2.68
CA THR A 208 -8.93 -16.51 -2.66
C THR A 208 -9.20 -15.84 -1.31
N ALA A 209 -8.55 -16.33 -0.26
CA ALA A 209 -8.60 -15.77 1.07
C ALA A 209 -7.18 -15.76 1.68
N LEU A 210 -6.82 -14.65 2.33
CA LEU A 210 -5.51 -14.50 2.98
C LEU A 210 -5.28 -15.55 4.08
N GLY A 211 -6.38 -16.06 4.66
CA GLY A 211 -6.37 -17.15 5.64
C GLY A 211 -5.73 -18.47 5.16
N GLU A 212 -5.61 -18.67 3.85
CA GLU A 212 -4.96 -19.85 3.25
C GLU A 212 -3.42 -19.75 3.30
N LEU A 213 -2.86 -18.56 3.52
CA LEU A 213 -1.43 -18.31 3.42
C LEU A 213 -0.58 -19.11 4.43
N PRO A 214 -0.94 -19.24 5.72
CA PRO A 214 -0.14 -20.03 6.66
C PRO A 214 0.01 -21.49 6.22
N ASP A 215 -1.05 -22.12 5.73
CA ASP A 215 -1.00 -23.49 5.24
C ASP A 215 -0.18 -23.62 3.97
N LEU A 216 -0.32 -22.67 3.05
CA LEU A 216 0.50 -22.61 1.84
C LEU A 216 2.01 -22.57 2.16
N LEU A 217 2.41 -21.83 3.21
CA LEU A 217 3.82 -21.68 3.60
C LEU A 217 4.37 -22.91 4.32
N ARG A 218 3.50 -23.74 4.91
CA ARG A 218 3.89 -25.02 5.54
C ARG A 218 4.08 -26.13 4.52
N GLU A 219 3.49 -26.00 3.31
CA GLU A 219 3.71 -27.00 2.25
C GLU A 219 5.19 -27.04 1.86
N PRO A 220 5.78 -28.26 1.74
CA PRO A 220 7.13 -28.38 1.21
C PRO A 220 7.18 -27.82 -0.21
N ALA A 221 8.22 -27.04 -0.52
CA ALA A 221 8.41 -26.50 -1.85
C ALA A 221 8.33 -27.67 -2.86
N ARG A 222 7.28 -27.69 -3.71
CA ARG A 222 7.19 -28.65 -4.80
C ARG A 222 8.43 -28.43 -5.66
N GLY A 223 9.31 -29.44 -5.71
CA GLY A 223 10.54 -29.39 -6.48
C GLY A 223 10.28 -28.90 -7.91
N ARG A 224 11.17 -28.03 -8.37
CA ARG A 224 11.21 -27.56 -9.77
C ARG A 224 11.57 -28.73 -10.69
#